data_66c997ba875ac41a35dfb328f32294f9
#
_entry.id   66c997ba875ac41a35dfb328f32294f9
#
_cell.length_a   1.000
_cell.length_b   1.000
_cell.length_c   1.000
_cell.angle_alpha   90.00
_cell.angle_beta   90.00
_cell.angle_gamma   90.00
#
_symmetry.space_group_name_H-M   'P 1'
#
loop_
_entity.id
_entity.type
_entity.pdbx_description
1 polymer ?
#
loop_
_entity_poly.entity_id
_entity_poly.type
_entity_poly.pdbx_seq_one_letter_code
_entity_poly.pdbx_strand_id
1 'polypeptide(L)'
;MSLSVEFSDKKVTPWGGLILMKALLDRTGIREKLRTLGLPESHSNNSIDSLTIVESFFASVWIGATAFSHTAVIKLDDTIKEIFGWKRIPSGTTFGRFFKKFSWEQNNRIFPELSQWFFNQVQLKNYTLDVDSSVITRYGTGQGSLVGYNPMKKGRASHHPLFAFVSELRMVANCWLRSGDTASATNIISFLEETLTILKDKTIGLFRADSGFASNTVFEYLEQRHIPYVIAGRMHAVLQYKIKDIKNWIAIGQGIWISEIAYQAGRWKQPRRMVVIRQDVQIRPKATGKKLNKLFDDTLYYQHYRYHSFITNQVLPAKQIWEQYKERADAENRIQELKYDFALEGFNMKEFFATEAAMRMVTVAYNLMSLYKHVTTQTSAQQRLHSIRINCFAVGGWIVKKGSKRILKLAVRIEKRPWMEGLLKLVRDVGMPLSLKT
;
A
#
# COMPACT_ATOMS: atom_id res chain seq x y z
N MET A 1 10.80 -19.90 43.27
CA MET A 1 9.87 -20.93 42.73
C MET A 1 10.37 -21.31 41.35
N SER A 2 10.63 -22.59 41.10
CA SER A 2 10.97 -23.12 39.78
C SER A 2 9.69 -23.34 38.99
N LEU A 3 9.64 -22.86 37.76
CA LEU A 3 8.52 -23.13 36.82
C LEU A 3 8.76 -24.51 36.18
N SER A 4 7.82 -25.44 36.36
CA SER A 4 7.80 -26.69 35.62
C SER A 4 7.16 -26.49 34.24
N VAL A 5 7.61 -27.23 33.21
CA VAL A 5 7.06 -27.17 31.86
C VAL A 5 6.44 -28.55 31.54
N GLU A 6 5.18 -28.50 31.12
CA GLU A 6 4.44 -29.70 30.66
C GLU A 6 3.86 -29.45 29.28
N PHE A 7 3.71 -30.51 28.49
CA PHE A 7 3.10 -30.45 27.16
C PHE A 7 1.62 -30.80 27.23
N SER A 8 0.81 -30.14 26.39
CA SER A 8 -0.66 -30.35 26.34
C SER A 8 -1.13 -30.53 24.90
N ASP A 9 -2.03 -31.47 24.67
CA ASP A 9 -2.69 -31.69 23.39
C ASP A 9 -3.87 -30.75 23.11
N LYS A 10 -4.10 -29.76 23.99
CA LYS A 10 -5.17 -28.78 23.82
C LYS A 10 -4.92 -27.94 22.57
N LYS A 11 -5.88 -27.99 21.63
CA LYS A 11 -5.85 -27.19 20.41
C LYS A 11 -6.09 -25.71 20.74
N VAL A 12 -5.02 -24.94 20.84
CA VAL A 12 -5.02 -23.52 21.16
C VAL A 12 -4.38 -22.75 20.01
N THR A 13 -4.95 -21.59 19.64
CA THR A 13 -4.34 -20.65 18.73
C THR A 13 -3.84 -19.41 19.48
N PRO A 14 -2.70 -18.85 19.16
CA PRO A 14 -2.30 -17.52 19.63
C PRO A 14 -3.04 -16.38 18.86
N TRP A 15 -3.77 -16.71 17.80
CA TRP A 15 -4.36 -15.79 16.84
C TRP A 15 -5.89 -15.79 16.83
N GLY A 16 -6.51 -16.05 17.98
CA GLY A 16 -7.99 -16.10 18.12
C GLY A 16 -8.70 -14.83 17.68
N GLY A 17 -8.04 -13.69 17.75
CA GLY A 17 -8.56 -12.40 17.27
C GLY A 17 -8.74 -12.30 15.75
N LEU A 18 -8.22 -13.25 14.96
CA LEU A 18 -8.52 -13.33 13.52
C LEU A 18 -10.01 -13.57 13.21
N ILE A 19 -10.81 -13.91 14.21
CA ILE A 19 -12.29 -13.93 14.08
C ILE A 19 -12.84 -12.56 13.61
N LEU A 20 -12.16 -11.45 13.93
CA LEU A 20 -12.53 -10.11 13.45
C LEU A 20 -12.38 -10.02 11.92
N MET A 21 -11.27 -10.51 11.39
CA MET A 21 -11.05 -10.53 9.94
C MET A 21 -11.96 -11.52 9.24
N LYS A 22 -12.21 -12.69 9.85
CA LYS A 22 -13.20 -13.64 9.33
C LYS A 22 -14.58 -13.04 9.21
N ALA A 23 -15.03 -12.30 10.24
CA ALA A 23 -16.30 -11.60 10.21
C ALA A 23 -16.34 -10.52 9.11
N LEU A 24 -15.24 -9.79 8.88
CA LEU A 24 -15.13 -8.83 7.79
C LEU A 24 -15.21 -9.51 6.41
N LEU A 25 -14.53 -10.64 6.21
CA LEU A 25 -14.59 -11.38 4.95
C LEU A 25 -16.03 -11.85 4.64
N ASP A 26 -16.74 -12.32 5.66
CA ASP A 26 -18.15 -12.73 5.52
C ASP A 26 -19.06 -11.53 5.20
N ARG A 27 -18.81 -10.39 5.86
CA ARG A 27 -19.65 -9.19 5.71
C ARG A 27 -19.46 -8.48 4.37
N THR A 28 -18.23 -8.46 3.84
CA THR A 28 -17.92 -7.79 2.57
C THR A 28 -18.36 -8.57 1.33
N GLY A 29 -18.64 -9.88 1.45
CA GLY A 29 -18.93 -10.73 0.29
C GLY A 29 -17.72 -11.03 -0.59
N ILE A 30 -16.49 -10.83 -0.11
CA ILE A 30 -15.28 -11.09 -0.90
C ILE A 30 -15.13 -12.56 -1.29
N ARG A 31 -15.66 -13.45 -0.48
CA ARG A 31 -15.63 -14.90 -0.76
C ARG A 31 -16.39 -15.25 -2.05
N GLU A 32 -17.57 -14.68 -2.19
CA GLU A 32 -18.40 -14.82 -3.40
C GLU A 32 -17.69 -14.22 -4.60
N LYS A 33 -17.10 -13.02 -4.43
CA LYS A 33 -16.32 -12.39 -5.48
C LYS A 33 -15.13 -13.24 -5.91
N LEU A 34 -14.35 -13.78 -4.97
CA LEU A 34 -13.18 -14.63 -5.28
C LEU A 34 -13.59 -15.90 -6.05
N ARG A 35 -14.76 -16.47 -5.79
CA ARG A 35 -15.28 -17.63 -6.55
C ARG A 35 -15.59 -17.31 -8.00
N THR A 36 -16.02 -16.08 -8.29
CA THR A 36 -16.38 -15.64 -9.65
C THR A 36 -15.20 -15.23 -10.50
N LEU A 37 -14.02 -15.00 -9.91
CA LEU A 37 -12.85 -14.48 -10.62
C LEU A 37 -12.13 -15.48 -11.51
N GLY A 38 -12.51 -16.77 -11.47
CA GLY A 38 -11.79 -17.80 -12.22
C GLY A 38 -10.33 -17.91 -11.79
N LEU A 39 -10.09 -17.99 -10.48
CA LEU A 39 -8.76 -18.23 -9.92
C LEU A 39 -8.18 -19.53 -10.44
N PRO A 40 -6.85 -19.67 -10.56
CA PRO A 40 -6.24 -20.92 -11.00
C PRO A 40 -6.62 -22.09 -10.08
N GLU A 41 -7.09 -23.18 -10.66
CA GLU A 41 -7.50 -24.38 -9.94
C GLU A 41 -6.53 -25.54 -10.14
N SER A 42 -6.62 -26.53 -9.26
CA SER A 42 -5.93 -27.82 -9.37
C SER A 42 -6.95 -28.94 -9.48
N HIS A 43 -6.77 -29.82 -10.46
CA HIS A 43 -7.74 -30.88 -10.78
C HIS A 43 -7.44 -32.21 -10.07
N SER A 44 -6.47 -32.28 -9.15
CA SER A 44 -6.19 -33.53 -8.41
C SER A 44 -7.22 -33.74 -7.29
N ASN A 45 -7.56 -35.00 -7.02
CA ASN A 45 -8.52 -35.38 -5.96
C ASN A 45 -8.12 -34.87 -4.57
N ASN A 46 -6.84 -34.61 -4.34
CA ASN A 46 -6.28 -34.08 -3.10
C ASN A 46 -6.01 -32.57 -3.16
N SER A 47 -6.57 -31.85 -4.14
CA SER A 47 -6.36 -30.39 -4.25
C SER A 47 -7.05 -29.64 -3.11
N ILE A 48 -6.48 -28.50 -2.76
CA ILE A 48 -7.11 -27.49 -1.91
C ILE A 48 -7.74 -26.47 -2.84
N ASP A 49 -8.99 -26.10 -2.57
CA ASP A 49 -9.70 -25.11 -3.40
C ASP A 49 -9.00 -23.74 -3.35
N SER A 50 -9.10 -22.99 -4.44
CA SER A 50 -8.40 -21.72 -4.62
C SER A 50 -8.83 -20.66 -3.63
N LEU A 51 -10.10 -20.66 -3.19
CA LEU A 51 -10.59 -19.75 -2.17
C LEU A 51 -9.88 -19.99 -0.83
N THR A 52 -9.78 -21.24 -0.39
CA THR A 52 -9.04 -21.61 0.83
C THR A 52 -7.57 -21.20 0.74
N ILE A 53 -6.93 -21.37 -0.44
CA ILE A 53 -5.53 -20.94 -0.64
C ILE A 53 -5.42 -19.43 -0.46
N VAL A 54 -6.28 -18.64 -1.09
CA VAL A 54 -6.24 -17.16 -1.00
C VAL A 54 -6.54 -16.67 0.42
N GLU A 55 -7.58 -17.19 1.08
CA GLU A 55 -7.92 -16.79 2.45
C GLU A 55 -6.83 -17.14 3.46
N SER A 56 -6.25 -18.32 3.33
CA SER A 56 -5.14 -18.75 4.21
C SER A 56 -3.86 -17.95 3.93
N PHE A 57 -3.66 -17.49 2.71
CA PHE A 57 -2.59 -16.55 2.38
C PHE A 57 -2.81 -15.21 3.08
N PHE A 58 -4.02 -14.63 3.00
CA PHE A 58 -4.35 -13.40 3.74
C PHE A 58 -4.12 -13.55 5.24
N ALA A 59 -4.64 -14.63 5.84
CA ALA A 59 -4.44 -14.89 7.26
C ALA A 59 -2.94 -14.99 7.61
N SER A 60 -2.14 -15.66 6.77
CA SER A 60 -0.68 -15.76 6.94
C SER A 60 -0.01 -14.39 6.93
N VAL A 61 -0.36 -13.52 5.99
CA VAL A 61 0.17 -12.16 5.89
C VAL A 61 -0.22 -11.34 7.12
N TRP A 62 -1.47 -11.39 7.55
CA TRP A 62 -1.95 -10.61 8.71
C TRP A 62 -1.25 -11.00 10.01
N ILE A 63 -0.91 -12.27 10.20
CA ILE A 63 -0.16 -12.70 11.39
C ILE A 63 1.35 -12.52 11.26
N GLY A 64 1.86 -12.08 10.11
CA GLY A 64 3.26 -11.68 9.92
C GLY A 64 4.12 -12.68 9.16
N ALA A 65 3.55 -13.57 8.36
CA ALA A 65 4.35 -14.36 7.43
C ALA A 65 5.02 -13.45 6.41
N THR A 66 6.33 -13.63 6.23
CA THR A 66 7.17 -12.88 5.28
C THR A 66 7.72 -13.73 4.15
N ALA A 67 7.42 -15.03 4.15
CA ALA A 67 7.79 -15.98 3.12
C ALA A 67 6.80 -17.13 3.10
N PHE A 68 6.75 -17.91 2.02
CA PHE A 68 5.89 -19.09 1.93
C PHE A 68 6.21 -20.15 3.00
N SER A 69 7.47 -20.26 3.44
CA SER A 69 7.86 -21.17 4.54
C SER A 69 7.21 -20.80 5.87
N HIS A 70 6.97 -19.49 6.11
CA HIS A 70 6.36 -19.01 7.36
C HIS A 70 4.89 -19.37 7.49
N THR A 71 4.21 -19.74 6.40
CA THR A 71 2.81 -20.19 6.42
C THR A 71 2.63 -21.52 7.15
N ALA A 72 3.72 -22.23 7.45
CA ALA A 72 3.71 -23.44 8.27
C ALA A 72 3.09 -23.20 9.66
N VAL A 73 3.21 -22.00 10.22
CA VAL A 73 2.61 -21.63 11.52
C VAL A 73 1.10 -21.82 11.49
N ILE A 74 0.43 -21.34 10.43
CA ILE A 74 -1.03 -21.52 10.28
C ILE A 74 -1.37 -23.00 9.99
N LYS A 75 -0.53 -23.69 9.22
CA LYS A 75 -0.79 -25.08 8.82
C LYS A 75 -0.99 -26.01 10.02
N LEU A 76 -0.31 -25.75 11.13
CA LEU A 76 -0.38 -26.55 12.35
C LEU A 76 -1.48 -26.07 13.33
N ASP A 77 -2.23 -25.02 12.98
CA ASP A 77 -3.23 -24.41 13.83
C ASP A 77 -4.65 -24.89 13.46
N ASP A 78 -5.10 -25.96 14.12
CA ASP A 78 -6.44 -26.50 13.93
C ASP A 78 -7.54 -25.50 14.34
N THR A 79 -7.29 -24.62 15.31
CA THR A 79 -8.27 -23.64 15.77
C THR A 79 -8.51 -22.57 14.71
N ILE A 80 -7.46 -22.05 14.05
CA ILE A 80 -7.61 -21.13 12.91
C ILE A 80 -8.37 -21.82 11.77
N LYS A 81 -8.02 -23.06 11.45
CA LYS A 81 -8.73 -23.85 10.44
C LYS A 81 -10.24 -23.88 10.70
N GLU A 82 -10.64 -24.10 11.96
CA GLU A 82 -12.06 -24.11 12.36
C GLU A 82 -12.69 -22.71 12.34
N ILE A 83 -11.97 -21.64 12.73
CA ILE A 83 -12.45 -20.25 12.68
C ILE A 83 -12.87 -19.89 11.25
N PHE A 84 -12.03 -20.22 10.26
CA PHE A 84 -12.30 -19.91 8.86
C PHE A 84 -13.15 -20.94 8.13
N GLY A 85 -13.38 -22.10 8.72
CA GLY A 85 -14.13 -23.20 8.13
C GLY A 85 -13.39 -23.94 7.02
N TRP A 86 -12.05 -23.91 7.03
CA TRP A 86 -11.23 -24.61 6.04
C TRP A 86 -11.18 -26.12 6.35
N LYS A 87 -11.25 -26.93 5.31
CA LYS A 87 -11.06 -28.38 5.44
C LYS A 87 -9.58 -28.74 5.64
N ARG A 88 -8.71 -28.06 4.91
CA ARG A 88 -7.25 -28.24 4.91
C ARG A 88 -6.56 -26.90 4.77
N ILE A 89 -5.36 -26.75 5.35
CA ILE A 89 -4.55 -25.56 5.20
C ILE A 89 -3.40 -25.85 4.24
N PRO A 90 -3.11 -24.96 3.26
CA PRO A 90 -2.02 -25.12 2.31
C PRO A 90 -0.65 -25.14 2.99
N SER A 91 0.29 -25.87 2.40
CA SER A 91 1.72 -25.75 2.72
C SER A 91 2.35 -24.62 1.93
N GLY A 92 3.54 -24.16 2.33
CA GLY A 92 4.32 -23.17 1.57
C GLY A 92 4.54 -23.58 0.10
N THR A 93 4.78 -24.87 -0.17
CA THR A 93 4.90 -25.39 -1.54
C THR A 93 3.58 -25.34 -2.31
N THR A 94 2.43 -25.50 -1.63
CA THR A 94 1.10 -25.37 -2.25
C THR A 94 0.86 -23.93 -2.69
N PHE A 95 1.19 -22.95 -1.86
CA PHE A 95 1.13 -21.53 -2.26
C PHE A 95 2.02 -21.24 -3.47
N GLY A 96 3.28 -21.69 -3.44
CA GLY A 96 4.18 -21.52 -4.59
C GLY A 96 3.62 -22.13 -5.88
N ARG A 97 3.06 -23.35 -5.82
CA ARG A 97 2.42 -23.98 -6.98
C ARG A 97 1.16 -23.22 -7.45
N PHE A 98 0.39 -22.68 -6.53
CA PHE A 98 -0.80 -21.88 -6.86
C PHE A 98 -0.41 -20.61 -7.63
N PHE A 99 0.52 -19.81 -7.11
CA PHE A 99 0.94 -18.58 -7.76
C PHE A 99 1.67 -18.82 -9.09
N LYS A 100 2.39 -19.92 -9.25
CA LYS A 100 3.02 -20.30 -10.54
C LYS A 100 2.04 -20.53 -11.69
N LYS A 101 0.78 -20.71 -11.42
CA LYS A 101 -0.26 -20.86 -12.43
C LYS A 101 -0.73 -19.52 -13.02
N PHE A 102 -0.37 -18.40 -12.39
CA PHE A 102 -0.76 -17.09 -12.90
C PHE A 102 0.07 -16.71 -14.13
N SER A 103 -0.61 -16.43 -15.24
CA SER A 103 -0.07 -15.86 -16.46
C SER A 103 -0.29 -14.34 -16.50
N TRP A 104 0.22 -13.69 -17.55
CA TRP A 104 -0.04 -12.28 -17.83
C TRP A 104 -1.55 -12.01 -17.98
N GLU A 105 -2.25 -12.84 -18.75
CA GLU A 105 -3.69 -12.71 -19.00
C GLU A 105 -4.49 -12.82 -17.71
N GLN A 106 -4.13 -13.79 -16.85
CA GLN A 106 -4.80 -13.98 -15.56
C GLN A 106 -4.57 -12.80 -14.62
N ASN A 107 -3.35 -12.28 -14.55
CA ASN A 107 -3.05 -11.10 -13.73
C ASN A 107 -3.85 -9.88 -14.20
N ASN A 108 -3.91 -9.63 -15.51
CA ASN A 108 -4.62 -8.49 -16.07
C ASN A 108 -6.15 -8.62 -16.05
N ARG A 109 -6.68 -9.81 -15.86
CA ARG A 109 -8.12 -10.02 -15.67
C ARG A 109 -8.52 -9.98 -14.20
N ILE A 110 -7.87 -10.78 -13.38
CA ILE A 110 -8.28 -11.05 -11.99
C ILE A 110 -8.10 -9.80 -11.09
N PHE A 111 -6.94 -9.17 -11.15
CA PHE A 111 -6.63 -8.11 -10.18
C PHE A 111 -7.34 -6.77 -10.47
N PRO A 112 -7.47 -6.29 -11.72
CA PRO A 112 -8.29 -5.11 -11.99
C PRO A 112 -9.75 -5.32 -11.59
N GLU A 113 -10.33 -6.49 -11.89
CA GLU A 113 -11.71 -6.83 -11.52
C GLU A 113 -11.91 -6.88 -10.00
N LEU A 114 -10.94 -7.43 -9.28
CA LEU A 114 -10.95 -7.47 -7.80
C LEU A 114 -10.76 -6.08 -7.20
N SER A 115 -9.87 -5.26 -7.75
CA SER A 115 -9.70 -3.87 -7.33
C SER A 115 -10.98 -3.05 -7.57
N GLN A 116 -11.61 -3.17 -8.72
CA GLN A 116 -12.90 -2.52 -9.01
C GLN A 116 -13.96 -2.93 -7.98
N TRP A 117 -14.02 -4.23 -7.64
CA TRP A 117 -14.92 -4.71 -6.60
C TRP A 117 -14.68 -4.02 -5.26
N PHE A 118 -13.41 -3.84 -4.83
CA PHE A 118 -13.09 -3.12 -3.59
C PHE A 118 -13.61 -1.69 -3.59
N PHE A 119 -13.42 -0.96 -4.70
CA PHE A 119 -13.87 0.43 -4.78
C PHE A 119 -15.39 0.56 -4.90
N ASN A 120 -16.09 -0.49 -5.28
CA ASN A 120 -17.55 -0.57 -5.20
C ASN A 120 -18.05 -0.82 -3.77
N GLN A 121 -17.21 -1.32 -2.85
CA GLN A 121 -17.53 -1.44 -1.43
C GLN A 121 -17.46 -0.12 -0.66
N VAL A 122 -17.07 0.98 -1.30
CA VAL A 122 -16.86 2.27 -0.64
C VAL A 122 -17.56 3.38 -1.41
N GLN A 123 -18.35 4.19 -0.68
CA GLN A 123 -18.95 5.40 -1.24
C GLN A 123 -17.95 6.56 -1.15
N LEU A 124 -17.34 6.89 -2.27
CA LEU A 124 -16.42 8.01 -2.41
C LEU A 124 -16.68 8.68 -3.75
N LYS A 125 -17.01 9.96 -3.75
CA LYS A 125 -17.30 10.70 -4.98
C LYS A 125 -16.07 11.32 -5.60
N ASN A 126 -15.25 11.95 -4.77
CA ASN A 126 -14.09 12.70 -5.18
C ASN A 126 -12.88 12.26 -4.35
N TYR A 127 -11.75 12.00 -5.00
CA TYR A 127 -10.60 11.44 -4.29
C TYR A 127 -9.26 11.94 -4.84
N THR A 128 -8.24 11.79 -4.01
CA THR A 128 -6.85 12.04 -4.36
C THR A 128 -6.19 10.74 -4.79
N LEU A 129 -5.59 10.74 -5.96
CA LEU A 129 -4.80 9.64 -6.50
C LEU A 129 -3.31 9.93 -6.32
N ASP A 130 -2.66 9.21 -5.41
CA ASP A 130 -1.22 9.25 -5.19
C ASP A 130 -0.53 8.17 -6.02
N VAL A 131 0.36 8.56 -6.92
CA VAL A 131 1.17 7.62 -7.70
C VAL A 131 2.62 7.67 -7.22
N ASP A 132 3.15 6.48 -6.98
CA ASP A 132 4.54 6.32 -6.54
C ASP A 132 5.13 5.01 -7.04
N SER A 133 6.44 4.95 -7.10
CA SER A 133 7.18 3.74 -7.41
C SER A 133 8.08 3.35 -6.24
N SER A 134 8.39 2.07 -6.13
CA SER A 134 9.26 1.60 -5.08
C SER A 134 10.30 0.63 -5.62
N VAL A 135 11.40 0.48 -4.89
CA VAL A 135 12.43 -0.49 -5.25
C VAL A 135 12.33 -1.69 -4.32
N ILE A 136 12.24 -2.87 -4.90
CA ILE A 136 12.28 -4.14 -4.17
C ILE A 136 13.58 -4.85 -4.52
N THR A 137 14.55 -4.81 -3.61
CA THR A 137 15.86 -5.46 -3.81
C THR A 137 15.70 -6.98 -3.89
N ARG A 138 16.40 -7.61 -4.83
CA ARG A 138 16.43 -9.06 -5.03
C ARG A 138 17.82 -9.64 -4.83
N TYR A 139 17.87 -10.82 -4.25
CA TYR A 139 19.13 -11.53 -3.99
C TYR A 139 19.29 -12.78 -4.85
N GLY A 140 18.26 -13.13 -5.63
CA GLY A 140 18.25 -14.29 -6.52
C GLY A 140 18.06 -13.89 -7.98
N THR A 141 18.10 -14.88 -8.88
CA THR A 141 17.96 -14.74 -10.33
C THR A 141 16.49 -14.95 -10.76
N GLY A 142 15.58 -14.08 -10.29
CA GLY A 142 14.18 -14.10 -10.76
C GLY A 142 14.01 -13.34 -12.08
N GLN A 143 13.02 -13.71 -12.87
CA GLN A 143 12.66 -12.97 -14.08
C GLN A 143 12.33 -11.50 -13.75
N GLY A 144 12.86 -10.55 -14.54
CA GLY A 144 12.70 -9.12 -14.32
C GLY A 144 13.53 -8.55 -13.15
N SER A 145 14.28 -9.40 -12.44
CA SER A 145 15.22 -8.94 -11.43
C SER A 145 16.50 -8.43 -12.10
N LEU A 146 16.51 -7.13 -12.40
CA LEU A 146 17.60 -6.47 -13.14
C LEU A 146 18.25 -5.37 -12.30
N VAL A 147 19.49 -5.02 -12.67
CA VAL A 147 20.22 -3.90 -12.08
C VAL A 147 19.71 -2.60 -12.66
N GLY A 148 19.24 -1.69 -11.82
CA GLY A 148 18.75 -0.38 -12.17
C GLY A 148 18.91 0.60 -11.02
N TYR A 149 18.02 1.60 -10.95
CA TYR A 149 18.02 2.58 -9.87
C TYR A 149 17.66 1.91 -8.54
N ASN A 150 18.65 1.75 -7.68
CA ASN A 150 18.48 1.24 -6.32
C ASN A 150 19.29 2.09 -5.33
N PRO A 151 18.68 3.13 -4.73
CA PRO A 151 19.41 4.07 -3.86
C PRO A 151 19.87 3.44 -2.55
N MET A 152 19.19 2.39 -2.08
CA MET A 152 19.53 1.71 -0.83
C MET A 152 20.65 0.69 -1.00
N LYS A 153 20.71 0.00 -2.15
CA LYS A 153 21.69 -1.05 -2.46
C LYS A 153 22.16 -0.93 -3.89
N LYS A 154 23.04 0.03 -4.13
CA LYS A 154 23.61 0.31 -5.47
C LYS A 154 24.21 -0.96 -6.10
N GLY A 155 23.93 -1.17 -7.40
CA GLY A 155 24.41 -2.33 -8.15
C GLY A 155 23.71 -3.65 -7.85
N ARG A 156 22.71 -3.68 -6.96
CA ARG A 156 21.91 -4.89 -6.72
C ARG A 156 20.71 -4.96 -7.64
N ALA A 157 20.44 -6.17 -8.13
CA ALA A 157 19.24 -6.47 -8.88
C ALA A 157 17.98 -6.17 -8.05
N SER A 158 16.94 -5.72 -8.70
CA SER A 158 15.69 -5.32 -8.06
C SER A 158 14.51 -5.52 -9.00
N HIS A 159 13.30 -5.40 -8.44
CA HIS A 159 12.09 -5.04 -9.17
C HIS A 159 11.71 -3.60 -8.81
N HIS A 160 11.01 -2.92 -9.71
CA HIS A 160 10.60 -1.52 -9.53
C HIS A 160 9.08 -1.36 -9.69
N PRO A 161 8.27 -1.87 -8.73
CA PRO A 161 6.82 -1.80 -8.81
C PRO A 161 6.29 -0.38 -8.81
N LEU A 162 5.15 -0.19 -9.48
CA LEU A 162 4.38 1.04 -9.55
C LEU A 162 3.08 0.87 -8.78
N PHE A 163 2.69 1.89 -8.02
CA PHE A 163 1.48 1.90 -7.20
C PHE A 163 0.65 3.14 -7.45
N ALA A 164 -0.67 2.97 -7.41
CA ALA A 164 -1.64 4.03 -7.32
C ALA A 164 -2.48 3.85 -6.04
N PHE A 165 -2.49 4.85 -5.17
CA PHE A 165 -3.26 4.84 -3.92
C PHE A 165 -4.41 5.83 -4.00
N VAL A 166 -5.58 5.43 -3.52
CA VAL A 166 -6.64 6.37 -3.16
C VAL A 166 -6.38 6.85 -1.74
N SER A 167 -6.07 8.13 -1.60
CA SER A 167 -5.52 8.72 -0.39
C SER A 167 -6.48 8.62 0.80
N GLU A 168 -7.72 9.00 0.62
CA GLU A 168 -8.76 9.03 1.65
C GLU A 168 -9.07 7.64 2.20
N LEU A 169 -8.98 6.63 1.34
CA LEU A 169 -9.23 5.23 1.70
C LEU A 169 -8.01 4.50 2.24
N ARG A 170 -6.82 5.05 1.98
CA ARG A 170 -5.56 4.34 2.23
C ARG A 170 -5.52 2.97 1.57
N MET A 171 -6.06 2.88 0.36
CA MET A 171 -6.15 1.64 -0.41
C MET A 171 -5.35 1.73 -1.69
N VAL A 172 -4.79 0.61 -2.10
CA VAL A 172 -4.13 0.46 -3.40
C VAL A 172 -5.21 0.28 -4.46
N ALA A 173 -5.31 1.22 -5.40
CA ALA A 173 -6.20 1.10 -6.55
C ALA A 173 -5.62 0.16 -7.60
N ASN A 174 -4.33 0.32 -7.87
CA ASN A 174 -3.62 -0.47 -8.88
C ASN A 174 -2.16 -0.64 -8.48
N CYS A 175 -1.55 -1.75 -8.88
CA CYS A 175 -0.11 -1.94 -8.77
C CYS A 175 0.39 -2.86 -9.88
N TRP A 176 1.54 -2.52 -10.47
CA TRP A 176 2.25 -3.33 -11.45
C TRP A 176 3.63 -3.71 -10.94
N LEU A 177 4.01 -4.97 -11.08
CA LEU A 177 5.39 -5.35 -10.95
C LEU A 177 6.12 -4.93 -12.24
N ARG A 178 7.33 -4.37 -12.13
CA ARG A 178 8.16 -3.99 -13.28
C ARG A 178 9.57 -4.47 -13.05
N SER A 179 10.35 -4.61 -14.14
CA SER A 179 11.75 -4.98 -14.02
C SER A 179 12.57 -3.87 -13.35
N GLY A 180 13.70 -4.26 -12.76
CA GLY A 180 14.50 -3.37 -11.91
C GLY A 180 15.19 -2.23 -12.66
N ASP A 181 15.37 -2.34 -13.97
CA ASP A 181 15.93 -1.32 -14.86
C ASP A 181 14.89 -0.29 -15.35
N THR A 182 13.62 -0.44 -14.93
CA THR A 182 12.53 0.42 -15.38
C THR A 182 12.56 1.77 -14.66
N ALA A 183 12.50 2.87 -15.40
CA ALA A 183 12.34 4.21 -14.83
C ALA A 183 10.91 4.45 -14.28
N SER A 184 10.76 5.37 -13.31
CA SER A 184 9.47 5.62 -12.65
C SER A 184 8.33 5.92 -13.63
N ALA A 185 8.56 6.77 -14.63
CA ALA A 185 7.54 7.18 -15.60
C ALA A 185 7.36 6.21 -16.79
N THR A 186 8.10 5.11 -16.86
CA THR A 186 7.93 4.14 -17.95
C THR A 186 6.55 3.49 -17.88
N ASN A 187 5.82 3.48 -18.99
CA ASN A 187 4.46 2.93 -19.13
C ASN A 187 3.42 3.57 -18.18
N ILE A 188 3.70 4.79 -17.67
CA ILE A 188 2.82 5.47 -16.72
C ILE A 188 1.43 5.74 -17.31
N ILE A 189 1.32 6.07 -18.59
CA ILE A 189 0.03 6.36 -19.22
C ILE A 189 -0.86 5.13 -19.25
N SER A 190 -0.34 3.98 -19.70
CA SER A 190 -1.11 2.72 -19.70
C SER A 190 -1.51 2.29 -18.28
N PHE A 191 -0.64 2.52 -17.30
CA PHE A 191 -0.95 2.28 -15.90
C PHE A 191 -2.07 3.19 -15.38
N LEU A 192 -2.07 4.46 -15.76
CA LEU A 192 -3.13 5.41 -15.40
C LEU A 192 -4.45 5.05 -16.09
N GLU A 193 -4.43 4.65 -17.35
CA GLU A 193 -5.62 4.19 -18.08
C GLU A 193 -6.28 2.99 -17.43
N GLU A 194 -5.49 1.98 -17.05
CA GLU A 194 -5.99 0.84 -16.28
C GLU A 194 -6.55 1.28 -14.92
N THR A 195 -5.83 2.17 -14.23
CA THR A 195 -6.26 2.70 -12.92
C THR A 195 -7.59 3.45 -13.02
N LEU A 196 -7.75 4.29 -14.04
CA LEU A 196 -9.02 5.00 -14.30
C LEU A 196 -10.15 4.03 -14.63
N THR A 197 -9.87 2.99 -15.40
CA THR A 197 -10.84 1.93 -15.71
C THR A 197 -11.29 1.19 -14.44
N ILE A 198 -10.38 0.90 -13.52
CA ILE A 198 -10.69 0.30 -12.22
C ILE A 198 -11.60 1.22 -11.39
N LEU A 199 -11.30 2.52 -11.38
CA LEU A 199 -12.01 3.50 -10.56
C LEU A 199 -13.29 4.05 -11.22
N LYS A 200 -13.53 3.74 -12.50
CA LYS A 200 -14.74 3.94 -13.30
C LYS A 200 -15.53 5.23 -13.05
N ASP A 201 -16.55 5.16 -12.19
CA ASP A 201 -17.52 6.24 -11.95
C ASP A 201 -17.06 7.24 -10.88
N LYS A 202 -15.80 7.17 -10.49
CA LYS A 202 -15.24 8.01 -9.42
C LYS A 202 -14.41 9.14 -10.03
N THR A 203 -14.57 10.34 -9.48
CA THR A 203 -13.88 11.54 -9.97
C THR A 203 -12.53 11.68 -9.25
N ILE A 204 -11.45 11.86 -10.02
CA ILE A 204 -10.17 12.25 -9.45
C ILE A 204 -10.20 13.76 -9.19
N GLY A 205 -10.26 14.15 -7.91
CA GLY A 205 -10.19 15.56 -7.51
C GLY A 205 -8.78 16.10 -7.46
N LEU A 206 -7.79 15.22 -7.27
CA LEU A 206 -6.38 15.59 -7.24
C LEU A 206 -5.49 14.40 -7.61
N PHE A 207 -4.52 14.63 -8.49
CA PHE A 207 -3.43 13.70 -8.78
C PHE A 207 -2.14 14.20 -8.14
N ARG A 208 -1.42 13.33 -7.40
CA ARG A 208 -0.12 13.66 -6.84
C ARG A 208 0.94 12.63 -7.20
N ALA A 209 2.14 13.09 -7.51
CA ALA A 209 3.27 12.22 -7.80
C ALA A 209 4.61 12.90 -7.45
N ASP A 210 5.66 12.09 -7.33
CA ASP A 210 7.01 12.60 -7.13
C ASP A 210 7.63 13.15 -8.44
N SER A 211 8.86 13.68 -8.34
CA SER A 211 9.58 14.26 -9.47
C SER A 211 9.97 13.24 -10.56
N GLY A 212 9.90 11.94 -10.25
CA GLY A 212 10.13 10.87 -11.22
C GLY A 212 9.07 10.83 -12.32
N PHE A 213 7.87 11.36 -12.03
CA PHE A 213 6.72 11.43 -12.94
C PHE A 213 6.57 12.79 -13.63
N ALA A 214 7.43 13.78 -13.33
CA ALA A 214 7.38 15.10 -13.93
C ALA A 214 7.83 15.07 -15.40
N SER A 215 6.91 14.73 -16.30
CA SER A 215 7.15 14.68 -17.74
C SER A 215 6.04 15.36 -18.53
N ASN A 216 6.36 15.89 -19.73
CA ASN A 216 5.35 16.53 -20.57
C ASN A 216 4.18 15.60 -20.91
N THR A 217 4.48 14.33 -21.16
CA THR A 217 3.46 13.32 -21.48
C THR A 217 2.45 13.14 -20.35
N VAL A 218 2.91 13.10 -19.09
CA VAL A 218 2.02 12.99 -17.92
C VAL A 218 1.19 14.26 -17.76
N PHE A 219 1.78 15.44 -17.90
CA PHE A 219 1.05 16.69 -17.76
C PHE A 219 -0.03 16.83 -18.83
N GLU A 220 0.31 16.60 -20.12
CA GLU A 220 -0.66 16.64 -21.22
C GLU A 220 -1.81 15.64 -21.02
N TYR A 221 -1.49 14.42 -20.57
CA TYR A 221 -2.48 13.39 -20.30
C TYR A 221 -3.50 13.84 -19.23
N LEU A 222 -3.02 14.43 -18.14
CA LEU A 222 -3.86 14.93 -17.04
C LEU A 222 -4.64 16.18 -17.45
N GLU A 223 -4.00 17.10 -18.18
CA GLU A 223 -4.61 18.34 -18.70
C GLU A 223 -5.74 18.06 -19.68
N GLN A 224 -5.55 17.12 -20.62
CA GLN A 224 -6.56 16.70 -21.59
C GLN A 224 -7.81 16.08 -20.93
N ARG A 225 -7.64 15.50 -19.75
CA ARG A 225 -8.73 14.89 -18.95
C ARG A 225 -9.26 15.80 -17.86
N HIS A 226 -8.80 17.06 -17.83
CA HIS A 226 -9.17 18.04 -16.80
C HIS A 226 -8.93 17.55 -15.36
N ILE A 227 -7.90 16.70 -15.15
CA ILE A 227 -7.53 16.19 -13.83
C ILE A 227 -6.62 17.21 -13.15
N PRO A 228 -7.01 17.76 -11.99
CA PRO A 228 -6.15 18.62 -11.19
C PRO A 228 -4.92 17.83 -10.70
N TYR A 229 -3.74 18.44 -10.72
CA TYR A 229 -2.54 17.75 -10.25
C TYR A 229 -1.58 18.67 -9.48
N VAL A 230 -0.77 18.01 -8.61
CA VAL A 230 0.43 18.59 -8.00
C VAL A 230 1.55 17.55 -8.09
N ILE A 231 2.54 17.82 -8.90
CA ILE A 231 3.69 16.94 -9.14
C ILE A 231 4.96 17.65 -8.75
N ALA A 232 5.84 16.99 -7.95
CA ALA A 232 7.12 17.61 -7.60
C ALA A 232 7.98 17.87 -8.85
N GLY A 233 8.58 19.03 -8.91
CA GLY A 233 9.50 19.41 -9.98
C GLY A 233 10.88 18.77 -9.79
N ARG A 234 11.49 18.34 -10.89
CA ARG A 234 12.87 17.84 -10.86
C ARG A 234 13.83 19.02 -10.82
N MET A 235 14.61 19.12 -9.73
CA MET A 235 15.62 20.15 -9.53
C MET A 235 16.87 19.90 -10.39
N HIS A 236 16.83 20.32 -11.65
CA HIS A 236 17.99 20.34 -12.55
C HIS A 236 18.59 21.75 -12.66
N ALA A 237 19.81 21.90 -13.19
CA ALA A 237 20.57 23.13 -13.20
C ALA A 237 19.78 24.35 -13.75
N VAL A 238 19.08 24.19 -14.87
CA VAL A 238 18.30 25.30 -15.48
C VAL A 238 17.20 25.81 -14.55
N LEU A 239 16.47 24.90 -13.87
CA LEU A 239 15.45 25.28 -12.88
C LEU A 239 16.11 25.98 -11.68
N GLN A 240 17.24 25.47 -11.23
CA GLN A 240 17.99 26.08 -10.13
C GLN A 240 18.40 27.52 -10.44
N TYR A 241 18.88 27.80 -11.64
CA TYR A 241 19.18 29.19 -12.06
C TYR A 241 17.94 30.09 -12.05
N LYS A 242 16.81 29.60 -12.56
CA LYS A 242 15.54 30.37 -12.52
C LYS A 242 15.06 30.63 -11.11
N ILE A 243 15.25 29.69 -10.18
CA ILE A 243 14.90 29.87 -8.77
C ILE A 243 15.79 30.93 -8.12
N LYS A 244 17.07 31.05 -8.50
CA LYS A 244 17.98 32.12 -8.04
C LYS A 244 17.47 33.51 -8.37
N ASP A 245 16.86 33.67 -9.53
CA ASP A 245 16.36 34.95 -10.02
C ASP A 245 15.04 35.40 -9.37
N ILE A 246 14.39 34.54 -8.57
CA ILE A 246 13.16 34.90 -7.88
C ILE A 246 13.42 35.99 -6.85
N LYS A 247 12.80 37.16 -7.04
CA LYS A 247 12.92 38.30 -6.15
C LYS A 247 11.82 38.32 -5.07
N ASN A 248 10.61 37.91 -5.45
CA ASN A 248 9.43 38.04 -4.59
C ASN A 248 9.17 36.71 -3.86
N TRP A 249 9.38 36.76 -2.55
CA TRP A 249 9.11 35.65 -1.64
C TRP A 249 8.10 36.07 -0.59
N ILE A 250 7.06 35.28 -0.41
CA ILE A 250 6.02 35.52 0.61
C ILE A 250 6.31 34.57 1.78
N ALA A 251 6.48 35.13 2.96
CA ALA A 251 6.65 34.33 4.19
C ALA A 251 5.32 33.65 4.57
N ILE A 252 5.34 32.34 4.81
CA ILE A 252 4.17 31.55 5.16
C ILE A 252 4.31 30.82 6.51
N GLY A 253 5.42 30.98 7.17
CA GLY A 253 5.74 30.44 8.48
C GLY A 253 7.17 30.78 8.87
N GLN A 254 7.58 30.37 10.09
CA GLN A 254 8.95 30.58 10.54
C GLN A 254 9.93 29.81 9.62
N GLY A 255 10.82 30.55 8.95
CA GLY A 255 11.83 29.97 8.07
C GLY A 255 11.29 29.36 6.79
N ILE A 256 10.05 29.64 6.38
CA ILE A 256 9.44 29.10 5.15
C ILE A 256 8.87 30.24 4.31
N TRP A 257 9.28 30.27 3.06
CA TRP A 257 8.80 31.23 2.06
C TRP A 257 8.29 30.50 0.83
N ILE A 258 7.35 31.12 0.15
CA ILE A 258 6.73 30.61 -1.07
C ILE A 258 6.83 31.65 -2.19
N SER A 259 6.99 31.17 -3.40
CA SER A 259 6.91 31.97 -4.61
C SER A 259 6.32 31.15 -5.76
N GLU A 260 5.99 31.83 -6.83
CA GLU A 260 5.43 31.22 -8.04
C GLU A 260 6.14 31.74 -9.29
N ILE A 261 6.32 30.83 -10.26
CA ILE A 261 6.86 31.18 -11.57
C ILE A 261 6.10 30.43 -12.66
N ALA A 262 6.01 31.02 -13.84
CA ALA A 262 5.71 30.29 -15.06
C ALA A 262 7.00 29.62 -15.55
N TYR A 263 7.01 28.29 -15.59
CA TYR A 263 8.19 27.54 -15.98
C TYR A 263 7.92 26.64 -17.18
N GLN A 264 8.82 26.67 -18.16
CA GLN A 264 8.83 25.77 -19.30
C GLN A 264 10.17 25.09 -19.39
N ALA A 265 10.20 23.75 -19.28
CA ALA A 265 11.38 22.96 -19.60
C ALA A 265 11.50 22.78 -21.13
N GLY A 266 12.72 22.52 -21.64
CA GLY A 266 13.00 22.50 -23.06
C GLY A 266 12.17 21.53 -23.91
N ARG A 267 11.59 20.49 -23.29
CA ARG A 267 10.73 19.50 -23.96
C ARG A 267 9.22 19.73 -23.72
N TRP A 268 8.84 20.76 -22.98
CA TRP A 268 7.43 21.06 -22.73
C TRP A 268 6.88 21.94 -23.87
N LYS A 269 5.68 21.66 -24.31
CA LYS A 269 5.00 22.45 -25.36
C LYS A 269 4.56 23.81 -24.89
N GLN A 270 4.29 23.95 -23.56
CA GLN A 270 3.82 25.18 -22.96
C GLN A 270 4.38 25.39 -21.55
N PRO A 271 4.46 26.64 -21.08
CA PRO A 271 4.80 26.91 -19.69
C PRO A 271 3.70 26.41 -18.76
N ARG A 272 4.10 26.00 -17.55
CA ARG A 272 3.18 25.58 -16.48
C ARG A 272 3.47 26.35 -15.20
N ARG A 273 2.44 26.53 -14.40
CA ARG A 273 2.54 27.12 -13.08
C ARG A 273 3.42 26.24 -12.20
N MET A 274 4.42 26.83 -11.59
CA MET A 274 5.32 26.20 -10.65
C MET A 274 5.34 26.96 -9.35
N VAL A 275 4.95 26.29 -8.27
CA VAL A 275 5.07 26.79 -6.89
C VAL A 275 6.44 26.38 -6.37
N VAL A 276 7.17 27.33 -5.79
CA VAL A 276 8.51 27.11 -5.24
C VAL A 276 8.49 27.42 -3.75
N ILE A 277 8.97 26.48 -2.96
CA ILE A 277 9.15 26.64 -1.50
C ILE A 277 10.63 26.80 -1.20
N ARG A 278 10.94 27.78 -0.37
CA ARG A 278 12.25 27.95 0.24
C ARG A 278 12.12 27.77 1.75
N GLN A 279 12.86 26.83 2.31
CA GLN A 279 12.87 26.55 3.74
C GLN A 279 14.27 26.79 4.31
N ASP A 280 14.36 27.59 5.37
CA ASP A 280 15.58 27.75 6.14
C ASP A 280 15.91 26.44 6.86
N VAL A 281 17.12 25.95 6.64
CA VAL A 281 17.61 24.71 7.26
C VAL A 281 18.61 25.08 8.35
N GLN A 282 18.11 25.24 9.56
CA GLN A 282 19.00 25.43 10.70
C GLN A 282 19.92 24.21 10.85
N ILE A 283 21.23 24.44 10.85
CA ILE A 283 22.22 23.43 11.12
C ILE A 283 22.02 22.98 12.57
N ARG A 284 21.63 21.73 12.79
CA ARG A 284 21.64 21.12 14.13
C ARG A 284 23.06 20.62 14.42
N PRO A 285 23.84 21.27 15.30
CA PRO A 285 25.27 20.92 15.51
C PRO A 285 25.49 19.49 16.01
N LYS A 286 24.45 18.87 16.57
CA LYS A 286 24.50 17.49 17.12
C LYS A 286 23.81 16.44 16.26
N ALA A 287 23.27 16.80 15.08
CA ALA A 287 22.69 15.83 14.16
C ALA A 287 23.81 15.17 13.36
N THR A 288 24.30 14.05 13.84
CA THR A 288 25.23 13.22 13.10
C THR A 288 24.52 12.59 11.90
N GLY A 289 25.07 12.74 10.69
CA GLY A 289 25.00 11.66 9.75
C GLY A 289 24.28 11.85 8.44
N LYS A 290 23.56 12.88 8.09
CA LYS A 290 23.24 13.12 6.67
C LYS A 290 23.82 14.43 6.19
N LYS A 291 24.79 14.35 5.26
CA LYS A 291 25.18 15.51 4.46
C LYS A 291 23.89 16.10 3.90
N LEU A 292 23.66 17.39 4.19
CA LEU A 292 22.66 18.17 3.46
C LEU A 292 22.93 17.93 1.97
N ASN A 293 21.96 17.36 1.26
CA ASN A 293 22.06 17.30 -0.19
C ASN A 293 22.18 18.73 -0.67
N LYS A 294 23.37 19.09 -1.15
CA LYS A 294 23.60 20.40 -1.75
C LYS A 294 22.71 20.48 -2.98
N LEU A 295 21.67 21.28 -2.90
CA LEU A 295 20.81 21.55 -4.05
C LEU A 295 21.54 22.26 -5.17
N PHE A 296 22.65 22.95 -4.82
CA PHE A 296 23.48 23.75 -5.73
C PHE A 296 24.94 23.54 -5.35
N ASP A 297 25.80 23.45 -6.33
CA ASP A 297 27.24 23.33 -6.11
C ASP A 297 27.84 24.63 -5.56
N ASP A 298 27.17 25.74 -5.78
CA ASP A 298 27.60 27.06 -5.34
C ASP A 298 27.12 27.35 -3.91
N THR A 299 27.99 27.08 -2.96
CA THR A 299 27.70 27.06 -1.53
C THR A 299 27.38 28.42 -0.91
N LEU A 300 27.79 29.54 -1.54
CA LEU A 300 27.68 30.88 -0.93
C LEU A 300 26.24 31.43 -0.87
N TYR A 301 25.37 31.05 -1.80
CA TYR A 301 24.02 31.59 -1.89
C TYR A 301 22.92 30.74 -1.26
N TYR A 302 23.17 29.47 -1.04
CA TYR A 302 22.13 28.49 -0.66
C TYR A 302 22.46 27.65 0.56
N GLN A 303 23.48 28.00 1.29
CA GLN A 303 23.96 27.27 2.46
C GLN A 303 22.89 27.05 3.53
N HIS A 304 21.88 27.92 3.57
CA HIS A 304 20.85 27.91 4.60
C HIS A 304 19.47 27.51 4.09
N TYR A 305 19.27 27.32 2.79
CA TYR A 305 17.95 27.06 2.24
C TYR A 305 17.84 25.73 1.53
N ARG A 306 16.76 25.03 1.82
CA ARG A 306 16.30 23.88 1.06
C ARG A 306 15.15 24.31 0.16
N TYR A 307 15.20 23.93 -1.12
CA TYR A 307 14.19 24.28 -2.11
C TYR A 307 13.37 23.07 -2.52
N HIS A 308 12.07 23.30 -2.70
CA HIS A 308 11.14 22.34 -3.31
C HIS A 308 10.35 23.09 -4.39
N SER A 309 10.00 22.39 -5.46
CA SER A 309 9.15 22.93 -6.51
C SER A 309 8.02 21.97 -6.83
N PHE A 310 6.86 22.52 -7.18
CA PHE A 310 5.65 21.77 -7.50
C PHE A 310 5.03 22.33 -8.76
N ILE A 311 4.73 21.45 -9.72
CA ILE A 311 4.08 21.80 -10.98
C ILE A 311 2.60 21.48 -10.83
N THR A 312 1.73 22.42 -11.24
CA THR A 312 0.30 22.27 -11.08
C THR A 312 -0.47 22.98 -12.20
N ASN A 313 -1.66 22.46 -12.52
CA ASN A 313 -2.66 23.14 -13.36
C ASN A 313 -3.75 23.82 -12.54
N GLN A 314 -3.70 23.75 -11.21
CA GLN A 314 -4.70 24.36 -10.33
C GLN A 314 -4.48 25.87 -10.18
N VAL A 315 -5.59 26.60 -9.93
CA VAL A 315 -5.59 28.05 -9.69
C VAL A 315 -5.59 28.41 -8.20
N LEU A 316 -5.58 27.42 -7.31
CA LEU A 316 -5.58 27.61 -5.86
C LEU A 316 -4.35 28.43 -5.38
N PRO A 317 -4.45 29.12 -4.23
CA PRO A 317 -3.31 29.81 -3.63
C PRO A 317 -2.09 28.88 -3.48
N ALA A 318 -0.90 29.38 -3.72
CA ALA A 318 0.34 28.58 -3.69
C ALA A 318 0.53 27.82 -2.37
N LYS A 319 0.15 28.42 -1.23
CA LYS A 319 0.20 27.77 0.08
C LYS A 319 -0.66 26.51 0.13
N GLN A 320 -1.87 26.54 -0.44
CA GLN A 320 -2.74 25.37 -0.49
C GLN A 320 -2.17 24.26 -1.39
N ILE A 321 -1.54 24.62 -2.53
CA ILE A 321 -0.84 23.66 -3.39
C ILE A 321 0.27 22.95 -2.61
N TRP A 322 1.05 23.68 -1.83
CA TRP A 322 2.08 23.09 -1.00
C TRP A 322 1.50 22.17 0.10
N GLU A 323 0.44 22.61 0.78
CA GLU A 323 -0.26 21.83 1.80
C GLU A 323 -0.81 20.53 1.22
N GLN A 324 -1.48 20.59 0.07
CA GLN A 324 -1.95 19.39 -0.64
C GLN A 324 -0.79 18.41 -0.95
N TYR A 325 0.37 18.93 -1.37
CA TYR A 325 1.51 18.03 -1.66
C TYR A 325 2.10 17.41 -0.39
N LYS A 326 2.12 18.13 0.73
CA LYS A 326 2.65 17.61 2.00
C LYS A 326 1.92 16.34 2.46
N GLU A 327 0.64 16.24 2.22
CA GLU A 327 -0.16 15.07 2.55
C GLU A 327 0.26 13.82 1.76
N ARG A 328 0.98 13.97 0.64
CA ARG A 328 1.56 12.86 -0.12
C ARG A 328 2.56 12.03 0.71
N ALA A 329 3.15 12.58 1.76
CA ALA A 329 4.02 11.83 2.66
C ALA A 329 3.34 10.59 3.25
N ASP A 330 2.00 10.57 3.32
CA ASP A 330 1.25 9.41 3.75
C ASP A 330 1.34 8.23 2.74
N ALA A 331 1.48 8.49 1.44
CA ALA A 331 1.70 7.43 0.45
C ALA A 331 3.04 6.69 0.67
N GLU A 332 4.09 7.41 1.07
CA GLU A 332 5.38 6.81 1.41
C GLU A 332 5.26 5.91 2.66
N ASN A 333 4.50 6.35 3.66
CA ASN A 333 4.20 5.55 4.86
C ASN A 333 3.45 4.26 4.52
N ARG A 334 2.54 4.29 3.53
CA ARG A 334 1.79 3.11 3.06
C ARG A 334 2.68 2.12 2.33
N ILE A 335 3.59 2.60 1.49
CA ILE A 335 4.59 1.74 0.85
C ILE A 335 5.47 1.08 1.92
N GLN A 336 5.87 1.81 2.95
CA GLN A 336 6.62 1.23 4.07
C GLN A 336 5.79 0.18 4.83
N GLU A 337 4.52 0.46 5.12
CA GLU A 337 3.62 -0.53 5.76
C GLU A 337 3.48 -1.80 4.90
N LEU A 338 3.26 -1.64 3.57
CA LEU A 338 3.20 -2.76 2.63
C LEU A 338 4.49 -3.60 2.66
N LYS A 339 5.66 -2.96 2.68
CA LYS A 339 6.95 -3.64 2.68
C LYS A 339 7.23 -4.36 3.99
N TYR A 340 7.06 -3.68 5.11
CA TYR A 340 7.51 -4.18 6.41
C TYR A 340 6.44 -4.95 7.18
N ASP A 341 5.19 -4.51 7.14
CA ASP A 341 4.14 -5.14 7.92
C ASP A 341 3.38 -6.22 7.14
N PHE A 342 3.25 -6.06 5.80
CA PHE A 342 2.59 -7.00 4.90
C PHE A 342 3.56 -7.85 4.08
N ALA A 343 4.87 -7.63 4.25
CA ALA A 343 5.91 -8.38 3.56
C ALA A 343 5.77 -8.40 2.02
N LEU A 344 5.46 -7.26 1.42
CA LEU A 344 5.32 -7.10 -0.03
C LEU A 344 6.54 -7.63 -0.81
N GLU A 345 7.72 -7.57 -0.21
CA GLU A 345 8.98 -8.03 -0.80
C GLU A 345 9.23 -9.53 -0.63
N GLY A 346 8.45 -10.20 0.24
CA GLY A 346 8.81 -11.49 0.81
C GLY A 346 8.37 -12.71 0.00
N PHE A 347 7.28 -12.63 -0.76
CA PHE A 347 6.70 -13.76 -1.49
C PHE A 347 7.22 -13.84 -2.93
N ASN A 348 8.53 -13.90 -3.07
CA ASN A 348 9.22 -13.88 -4.35
C ASN A 348 9.36 -15.27 -4.97
N MET A 349 9.24 -15.35 -6.30
CA MET A 349 9.42 -16.56 -7.09
C MET A 349 10.35 -16.33 -8.27
N LYS A 350 10.71 -17.39 -9.01
CA LYS A 350 11.54 -17.24 -10.21
C LYS A 350 10.77 -16.62 -11.36
N GLU A 351 9.51 -16.97 -11.51
CA GLU A 351 8.63 -16.53 -12.59
C GLU A 351 8.07 -15.11 -12.26
N PHE A 352 8.12 -14.23 -13.27
CA PHE A 352 7.70 -12.84 -13.11
C PHE A 352 6.22 -12.69 -12.74
N PHE A 353 5.34 -13.32 -13.52
CA PHE A 353 3.88 -13.19 -13.30
C PHE A 353 3.41 -13.87 -12.02
N ALA A 354 4.08 -14.93 -11.59
CA ALA A 354 3.84 -15.55 -10.29
C ALA A 354 4.23 -14.61 -9.12
N THR A 355 5.36 -13.93 -9.25
CA THR A 355 5.81 -12.91 -8.26
C THR A 355 4.85 -11.73 -8.25
N GLU A 356 4.41 -11.27 -9.42
CA GLU A 356 3.41 -10.20 -9.53
C GLU A 356 2.08 -10.60 -8.88
N ALA A 357 1.57 -11.79 -9.15
CA ALA A 357 0.34 -12.28 -8.55
C ALA A 357 0.42 -12.34 -7.02
N ALA A 358 1.53 -12.84 -6.47
CA ALA A 358 1.74 -12.85 -5.02
C ALA A 358 1.81 -11.43 -4.45
N MET A 359 2.51 -10.50 -5.10
CA MET A 359 2.59 -9.09 -4.72
C MET A 359 1.20 -8.44 -4.75
N ARG A 360 0.44 -8.62 -5.83
CA ARG A 360 -0.92 -8.07 -5.94
C ARG A 360 -1.86 -8.69 -4.90
N MET A 361 -1.70 -9.97 -4.57
CA MET A 361 -2.49 -10.62 -3.52
C MET A 361 -2.16 -10.07 -2.12
N VAL A 362 -0.91 -9.65 -1.87
CA VAL A 362 -0.54 -8.90 -0.66
C VAL A 362 -1.24 -7.54 -0.63
N THR A 363 -1.38 -6.84 -1.76
CA THR A 363 -2.13 -5.57 -1.80
C THR A 363 -3.63 -5.77 -1.55
N VAL A 364 -4.19 -6.91 -1.91
CA VAL A 364 -5.57 -7.28 -1.55
C VAL A 364 -5.71 -7.46 -0.04
N ALA A 365 -4.78 -8.19 0.60
CA ALA A 365 -4.76 -8.33 2.06
C ALA A 365 -4.61 -6.98 2.77
N TYR A 366 -3.84 -6.05 2.19
CA TYR A 366 -3.69 -4.67 2.67
C TYR A 366 -5.00 -3.89 2.53
N ASN A 367 -5.70 -3.97 1.40
CA ASN A 367 -6.97 -3.29 1.17
C ASN A 367 -8.07 -3.78 2.13
N LEU A 368 -8.13 -5.10 2.40
CA LEU A 368 -9.01 -5.66 3.43
C LEU A 368 -8.70 -5.10 4.82
N MET A 369 -7.42 -4.94 5.15
CA MET A 369 -7.01 -4.32 6.41
C MET A 369 -7.38 -2.84 6.46
N SER A 370 -7.30 -2.12 5.34
CA SER A 370 -7.76 -0.73 5.25
C SER A 370 -9.26 -0.62 5.49
N LEU A 371 -10.07 -1.50 4.90
CA LEU A 371 -11.52 -1.60 5.22
C LEU A 371 -11.74 -1.88 6.71
N TYR A 372 -11.02 -2.85 7.28
CA TYR A 372 -11.10 -3.14 8.71
C TYR A 372 -10.82 -1.92 9.58
N LYS A 373 -9.76 -1.17 9.24
CA LYS A 373 -9.39 0.06 9.96
C LYS A 373 -10.51 1.11 9.86
N HIS A 374 -11.09 1.32 8.70
CA HIS A 374 -12.20 2.27 8.53
C HIS A 374 -13.44 1.88 9.35
N VAL A 375 -13.72 0.58 9.49
CA VAL A 375 -14.85 0.08 10.27
C VAL A 375 -14.60 0.21 11.78
N THR A 376 -13.38 -0.04 12.23
CA THR A 376 -13.06 -0.22 13.65
C THR A 376 -12.39 0.99 14.32
N THR A 377 -11.76 1.87 13.54
CA THR A 377 -11.01 3.01 14.06
C THR A 377 -11.89 4.26 14.04
N GLN A 378 -12.24 4.77 15.20
CA GLN A 378 -13.04 6.01 15.36
C GLN A 378 -12.16 7.26 15.43
N THR A 379 -10.82 7.12 15.40
CA THR A 379 -9.86 8.22 15.55
C THR A 379 -9.06 8.43 14.26
N SER A 380 -8.60 9.67 14.05
CA SER A 380 -7.69 10.02 12.95
C SER A 380 -6.29 9.36 13.07
N ALA A 381 -5.98 8.76 14.22
CA ALA A 381 -4.69 8.11 14.46
C ALA A 381 -4.51 6.88 13.57
N GLN A 382 -3.45 6.91 12.78
CA GLN A 382 -3.10 5.84 11.86
C GLN A 382 -2.53 4.63 12.63
N GLN A 383 -3.29 3.54 12.67
CA GLN A 383 -2.80 2.26 13.20
C GLN A 383 -2.19 1.43 12.07
N ARG A 384 -0.94 0.98 12.26
CA ARG A 384 -0.28 0.04 11.36
C ARG A 384 -0.73 -1.40 11.66
N LEU A 385 -0.59 -2.30 10.66
CA LEU A 385 -0.91 -3.72 10.85
C LEU A 385 -0.16 -4.32 12.04
N HIS A 386 1.11 -3.94 12.26
CA HIS A 386 1.88 -4.41 13.41
C HIS A 386 1.16 -4.16 14.75
N SER A 387 0.61 -2.97 14.96
CA SER A 387 -0.16 -2.63 16.17
C SER A 387 -1.47 -3.41 16.28
N ILE A 388 -2.19 -3.55 15.15
CA ILE A 388 -3.44 -4.33 15.11
C ILE A 388 -3.16 -5.81 15.39
N ARG A 389 -2.09 -6.35 14.85
CA ARG A 389 -1.66 -7.75 15.09
C ARG A 389 -1.47 -8.01 16.59
N ILE A 390 -0.76 -7.13 17.28
CA ILE A 390 -0.49 -7.28 18.71
C ILE A 390 -1.76 -7.04 19.53
N ASN A 391 -2.50 -5.98 19.24
CA ASN A 391 -3.62 -5.56 20.09
C ASN A 391 -4.91 -6.35 19.85
N CYS A 392 -5.16 -6.75 18.58
CA CYS A 392 -6.43 -7.34 18.19
C CYS A 392 -6.32 -8.84 17.85
N PHE A 393 -5.24 -9.27 17.18
CA PHE A 393 -5.14 -10.64 16.66
C PHE A 393 -4.41 -11.59 17.59
N ALA A 394 -3.35 -11.14 18.28
CA ALA A 394 -2.57 -11.94 19.20
C ALA A 394 -3.33 -12.19 20.51
N VAL A 395 -4.43 -12.91 20.39
CA VAL A 395 -5.32 -13.30 21.51
C VAL A 395 -5.42 -14.81 21.55
N GLY A 396 -5.04 -15.43 22.65
CA GLY A 396 -5.18 -16.86 22.86
C GLY A 396 -6.64 -17.30 22.69
N GLY A 397 -6.87 -18.38 21.93
CA GLY A 397 -8.21 -18.88 21.71
C GLY A 397 -8.26 -20.38 21.53
N TRP A 398 -9.41 -20.97 21.82
CA TRP A 398 -9.68 -22.39 21.59
C TRP A 398 -11.16 -22.62 21.38
N ILE A 399 -11.52 -23.71 20.71
CA ILE A 399 -12.91 -24.05 20.44
C ILE A 399 -13.38 -25.14 21.42
N VAL A 400 -14.57 -24.92 21.98
CA VAL A 400 -15.29 -25.91 22.77
C VAL A 400 -16.58 -26.30 22.07
N LYS A 401 -16.93 -27.56 22.16
CA LYS A 401 -18.22 -28.07 21.70
C LYS A 401 -19.20 -28.10 22.89
N LYS A 402 -20.38 -27.53 22.71
CA LYS A 402 -21.48 -27.61 23.68
C LYS A 402 -22.74 -28.05 22.92
N GLY A 403 -23.06 -29.34 23.00
CA GLY A 403 -24.06 -29.96 22.12
C GLY A 403 -23.65 -29.86 20.64
N SER A 404 -24.53 -29.39 19.78
CA SER A 404 -24.29 -29.11 18.37
C SER A 404 -23.52 -27.80 18.09
N LYS A 405 -23.38 -26.94 19.10
CA LYS A 405 -22.74 -25.62 18.93
C LYS A 405 -21.23 -25.69 19.14
N ARG A 406 -20.49 -25.00 18.27
CA ARG A 406 -19.06 -24.71 18.44
C ARG A 406 -18.90 -23.29 18.97
N ILE A 407 -18.14 -23.13 20.05
CA ILE A 407 -17.94 -21.84 20.73
C ILE A 407 -16.44 -21.54 20.73
N LEU A 408 -16.06 -20.46 20.10
CA LEU A 408 -14.71 -19.91 20.21
C LEU A 408 -14.58 -19.20 21.56
N LYS A 409 -13.69 -19.67 22.41
CA LYS A 409 -13.28 -19.02 23.65
C LYS A 409 -12.05 -18.17 23.39
N LEU A 410 -12.09 -16.89 23.77
CA LEU A 410 -10.97 -15.95 23.67
C LEU A 410 -10.43 -15.63 25.06
N ALA A 411 -9.13 -15.74 25.24
CA ALA A 411 -8.44 -15.41 26.50
C ALA A 411 -8.24 -13.88 26.59
N VAL A 412 -9.32 -13.16 26.87
CA VAL A 412 -9.32 -11.70 27.03
C VAL A 412 -9.61 -11.35 28.48
N ARG A 413 -8.79 -10.44 29.05
CA ARG A 413 -9.03 -9.90 30.41
C ARG A 413 -10.41 -9.25 30.49
N ILE A 414 -11.02 -9.29 31.63
CA ILE A 414 -12.41 -8.82 31.86
C ILE A 414 -12.57 -7.37 31.39
N GLU A 415 -11.61 -6.51 31.71
CA GLU A 415 -11.62 -5.08 31.38
C GLU A 415 -11.58 -4.80 29.87
N LYS A 416 -10.99 -5.72 29.08
CA LYS A 416 -10.89 -5.60 27.62
C LYS A 416 -12.03 -6.28 26.85
N ARG A 417 -12.87 -7.07 27.51
CA ARG A 417 -14.00 -7.79 26.85
C ARG A 417 -14.97 -6.84 26.17
N PRO A 418 -15.47 -5.75 26.81
CA PRO A 418 -16.40 -4.84 26.14
C PRO A 418 -15.82 -4.23 24.87
N TRP A 419 -14.52 -3.91 24.88
CA TRP A 419 -13.82 -3.41 23.70
C TRP A 419 -13.77 -4.44 22.57
N MET A 420 -13.41 -5.69 22.86
CA MET A 420 -13.35 -6.76 21.85
C MET A 420 -14.75 -7.09 21.30
N GLU A 421 -15.76 -7.10 22.14
CA GLU A 421 -17.17 -7.27 21.75
C GLU A 421 -17.64 -6.12 20.88
N GLY A 422 -17.24 -4.88 21.20
CA GLY A 422 -17.49 -3.69 20.40
C GLY A 422 -16.89 -3.80 19.00
N LEU A 423 -15.62 -4.25 18.86
CA LEU A 423 -14.99 -4.48 17.56
C LEU A 423 -15.73 -5.54 16.74
N LEU A 424 -16.11 -6.66 17.36
CA LEU A 424 -16.89 -7.72 16.71
C LEU A 424 -18.24 -7.22 16.22
N LYS A 425 -18.92 -6.41 17.03
CA LYS A 425 -20.19 -5.78 16.67
C LYS A 425 -20.02 -4.85 15.48
N LEU A 426 -19.05 -3.91 15.53
CA LEU A 426 -18.76 -2.98 14.43
C LEU A 426 -18.54 -3.71 13.11
N VAL A 427 -17.74 -4.78 13.11
CA VAL A 427 -17.42 -5.53 11.88
C VAL A 427 -18.63 -6.32 11.36
N ARG A 428 -19.46 -6.87 12.23
CA ARG A 428 -20.65 -7.64 11.84
C ARG A 428 -21.80 -6.78 11.36
N ASP A 429 -21.98 -5.61 11.96
CA ASP A 429 -23.14 -4.75 11.72
C ASP A 429 -22.87 -3.67 10.65
N VAL A 430 -21.62 -3.53 10.18
CA VAL A 430 -21.28 -2.50 9.19
C VAL A 430 -22.12 -2.65 7.92
N GLY A 431 -22.70 -1.53 7.46
CA GLY A 431 -23.38 -1.45 6.17
C GLY A 431 -22.37 -1.43 5.01
N MET A 432 -22.69 -2.14 3.95
CA MET A 432 -21.94 -2.08 2.69
C MET A 432 -22.85 -1.55 1.58
N PRO A 433 -22.38 -0.66 0.69
CA PRO A 433 -21.06 -0.03 0.66
C PRO A 433 -20.76 0.87 1.86
N LEU A 434 -19.51 0.90 2.29
CA LEU A 434 -19.05 1.71 3.42
C LEU A 434 -19.13 3.20 3.08
N SER A 435 -19.91 3.97 3.85
CA SER A 435 -19.95 5.43 3.76
C SER A 435 -18.85 6.01 4.65
N LEU A 436 -17.90 6.69 4.06
CA LEU A 436 -16.89 7.40 4.81
C LEU A 436 -17.47 8.73 5.32
N LYS A 437 -17.25 9.01 6.59
CA LYS A 437 -17.43 10.37 7.11
C LYS A 437 -16.20 11.15 6.62
N THR A 438 -16.37 11.94 5.55
CA THR A 438 -15.37 12.93 5.08
C THR A 438 -15.30 14.08 6.05
#